data_0b4f4c4ce45bba512933d4436849ab61
#
_entry.id   0b4f4c4ce45bba512933d4436849ab61
#
_cell.length_a   1.000
_cell.length_b   1.000
_cell.length_c   1.000
_cell.angle_alpha   90.00
_cell.angle_beta   90.00
_cell.angle_gamma   90.00
#
_symmetry.space_group_name_H-M   'P 1'
#
loop_
_entity.id
_entity.type
_entity.pdbx_description
1 polymer ?
#
loop_
_entity_poly.entity_id
_entity_poly.type
_entity_poly.pdbx_seq_one_letter_code
_entity_poly.pdbx_strand_id
1 'polypeptide(L)'
;FILMASYTAYLFSTLMLNGLVENVSFYLVLMLILLLAFYGMAGGIEGRARVYEILFWFLMIPLFLMLFAACREVKPAYWSPVFMADGKEVLSGSYYVLFCYSMVSIVLFLKEYVADRRKCVGAAEKAVWFSGGVFAVLYLILIGLFGVEALAQMKFPAVTMMSRVQVTGGFLKRTDAFMFSIWFFTLYAMLNSMVFYSGNLAAKVIRDCGGYLEGKKRMLPYLILLLLVYGVTVLFYRNQQFLDCVTFLLWKIGTPFVVGVPILLCLTGERKKHKKKVRVLVLVCFLFGCLFLQGCNVAELEDKAFPVLLNIRDQDDFQNVWLNHEYAGNKEVDYNHLKVVLIERSFLEKEAEVEDMLSMLEQEKEVPWNAYVMTTESCDRLAQTEGKLDTLLGNYLEELLENTSGIDQKAYPTLGMLYEERANHLETLYIPFVDIEGEQSGAVEDDTEKPQITAYEVWKRGRAAGLVDTDTARAAFFTQNFADDYTLQLAPELYVKVDAASCRVKETEKIGVGGLTEQIVAVTVTGEGEILSGTVSASEKEQLLNTRMEDYLNAIAAHALEKEIDITNSYRNLGADNRTWYFKYQNTPAAYEKDIKIQYLVKINWKSE
;
A
#
# COMPACT_ATOMS: atom_id res chain seq x y z
N PHE A 1 10.76 -18.45 22.11
CA PHE A 1 9.36 -18.04 22.31
C PHE A 1 9.21 -16.69 23.02
N ILE A 2 9.97 -16.41 24.07
CA ILE A 2 9.87 -15.12 24.81
C ILE A 2 10.17 -13.94 23.89
N LEU A 3 11.29 -13.96 23.18
CA LEU A 3 11.67 -12.88 22.25
C LEU A 3 10.64 -12.71 21.13
N MET A 4 10.13 -13.81 20.57
CA MET A 4 9.08 -13.78 19.57
C MET A 4 7.74 -13.27 20.14
N ALA A 5 7.38 -13.65 21.37
CA ALA A 5 6.21 -13.11 22.05
C ALA A 5 6.34 -11.60 22.28
N SER A 6 7.52 -11.14 22.69
CA SER A 6 7.79 -9.71 22.88
C SER A 6 7.74 -8.93 21.56
N TYR A 7 8.26 -9.49 20.48
CA TYR A 7 8.16 -8.92 19.14
C TYR A 7 6.70 -8.86 18.66
N THR A 8 5.93 -9.94 18.87
CA THR A 8 4.50 -9.97 18.54
C THR A 8 3.71 -8.95 19.34
N ALA A 9 4.01 -8.78 20.62
CA ALA A 9 3.38 -7.77 21.49
C ALA A 9 3.75 -6.34 21.05
N TYR A 10 5.00 -6.14 20.61
CA TYR A 10 5.45 -4.86 20.03
C TYR A 10 4.69 -4.55 18.74
N LEU A 11 4.65 -5.49 17.79
CA LEU A 11 3.89 -5.33 16.53
C LEU A 11 2.41 -5.05 16.80
N PHE A 12 1.81 -5.81 17.72
CA PHE A 12 0.41 -5.60 18.11
C PHE A 12 0.18 -4.17 18.60
N SER A 13 0.95 -3.73 19.58
CA SER A 13 0.77 -2.41 20.18
C SER A 13 1.02 -1.28 19.17
N THR A 14 2.04 -1.42 18.32
CA THR A 14 2.35 -0.45 17.27
C THR A 14 1.25 -0.38 16.20
N LEU A 15 0.73 -1.53 15.77
CA LEU A 15 -0.35 -1.59 14.77
C LEU A 15 -1.68 -1.04 15.33
N MET A 16 -1.98 -1.30 16.60
CA MET A 16 -3.19 -0.75 17.23
C MET A 16 -3.14 0.77 17.34
N LEU A 17 -2.00 1.33 17.71
CA LEU A 17 -1.81 2.77 17.79
C LEU A 17 -1.84 3.45 16.42
N ASN A 18 -1.36 2.77 15.38
CA ASN A 18 -1.31 3.35 14.03
C ASN A 18 -2.64 3.23 13.27
N GLY A 19 -3.61 2.46 13.75
CA GLY A 19 -4.78 2.18 12.92
C GLY A 19 -6.14 2.16 13.62
N LEU A 20 -6.22 1.96 14.94
CA LEU A 20 -7.52 1.81 15.61
C LEU A 20 -7.72 2.73 16.81
N VAL A 21 -6.66 3.08 17.51
CA VAL A 21 -6.78 3.75 18.81
C VAL A 21 -5.88 4.98 18.82
N GLU A 22 -6.47 6.09 18.51
CA GLU A 22 -5.85 7.41 18.63
C GLU A 22 -5.79 7.80 20.13
N ASN A 23 -4.74 8.52 20.52
CA ASN A 23 -4.57 9.09 21.87
C ASN A 23 -4.44 8.11 23.04
N VAL A 24 -3.96 6.89 22.79
CA VAL A 24 -3.69 5.92 23.87
C VAL A 24 -2.20 5.62 23.95
N SER A 25 -1.66 5.56 25.17
CA SER A 25 -0.26 5.26 25.34
C SER A 25 0.08 3.81 24.95
N PHE A 26 1.24 3.62 24.30
CA PHE A 26 1.78 2.29 23.97
C PHE A 26 1.76 1.33 25.16
N TYR A 27 2.11 1.81 26.34
CA TYR A 27 2.18 1.00 27.55
C TYR A 27 0.82 0.47 28.01
N LEU A 28 -0.25 1.27 27.81
CA LEU A 28 -1.60 0.86 28.15
C LEU A 28 -2.12 -0.21 27.20
N VAL A 29 -1.93 -0.03 25.90
CA VAL A 29 -2.29 -1.03 24.88
C VAL A 29 -1.54 -2.34 25.14
N LEU A 30 -0.22 -2.25 25.37
CA LEU A 30 0.61 -3.40 25.72
C LEU A 30 0.11 -4.11 26.98
N MET A 31 -0.23 -3.37 28.04
CA MET A 31 -0.75 -3.95 29.28
C MET A 31 -2.07 -4.68 29.04
N LEU A 32 -3.00 -4.07 28.28
CA LEU A 32 -4.32 -4.66 28.00
C LEU A 32 -4.19 -5.96 27.21
N ILE A 33 -3.35 -6.03 26.17
CA ILE A 33 -3.18 -7.26 25.40
C ILE A 33 -2.53 -8.37 26.22
N LEU A 34 -1.59 -8.04 27.11
CA LEU A 34 -0.97 -9.02 28.00
C LEU A 34 -1.94 -9.53 29.08
N LEU A 35 -2.80 -8.67 29.60
CA LEU A 35 -3.90 -9.08 30.51
C LEU A 35 -4.88 -10.01 29.78
N LEU A 36 -5.26 -9.67 28.55
CA LEU A 36 -6.13 -10.52 27.73
C LEU A 36 -5.47 -11.89 27.45
N ALA A 37 -4.17 -11.90 27.14
CA ALA A 37 -3.40 -13.12 26.95
C ALA A 37 -3.35 -13.97 28.24
N PHE A 38 -3.18 -13.34 29.40
CA PHE A 38 -3.24 -14.01 30.70
C PHE A 38 -4.60 -14.67 30.98
N TYR A 39 -5.67 -13.92 30.71
CA TYR A 39 -7.04 -14.46 30.84
C TYR A 39 -7.28 -15.65 29.91
N GLY A 40 -6.84 -15.57 28.66
CA GLY A 40 -6.98 -16.64 27.67
C GLY A 40 -6.23 -17.92 28.04
N MET A 41 -5.22 -17.84 28.90
CA MET A 41 -4.49 -19.02 29.40
C MET A 41 -5.27 -19.83 30.47
N ALA A 42 -6.21 -19.19 31.15
CA ALA A 42 -6.99 -19.85 32.21
C ALA A 42 -7.87 -20.99 31.66
N GLY A 43 -8.33 -20.90 30.41
CA GLY A 43 -9.16 -21.92 29.74
C GLY A 43 -8.44 -23.23 29.36
N GLY A 44 -7.13 -23.32 29.58
CA GLY A 44 -6.31 -24.48 29.21
C GLY A 44 -6.24 -24.71 27.70
N ILE A 45 -5.78 -25.92 27.28
CA ILE A 45 -5.60 -26.23 25.84
C ILE A 45 -6.95 -26.44 25.13
N GLU A 46 -7.94 -26.98 25.80
CA GLU A 46 -9.24 -27.32 25.23
C GLU A 46 -10.07 -26.06 24.90
N GLY A 47 -10.17 -25.13 25.86
CA GLY A 47 -10.84 -23.85 25.65
C GLY A 47 -10.20 -23.05 24.53
N ARG A 48 -8.87 -23.05 24.46
CA ARG A 48 -8.11 -22.39 23.37
C ARG A 48 -8.37 -23.03 22.01
N ALA A 49 -8.39 -24.35 21.91
CA ALA A 49 -8.68 -25.06 20.66
C ALA A 49 -10.04 -24.63 20.09
N ARG A 50 -11.07 -24.58 20.93
CA ARG A 50 -12.43 -24.14 20.52
C ARG A 50 -12.44 -22.67 20.06
N VAL A 51 -11.75 -21.78 20.78
CA VAL A 51 -11.64 -20.37 20.38
C VAL A 51 -10.95 -20.25 19.03
N TYR A 52 -9.85 -20.98 18.80
CA TYR A 52 -9.12 -20.92 17.53
C TYR A 52 -9.88 -21.52 16.35
N GLU A 53 -10.73 -22.51 16.59
CA GLU A 53 -11.60 -23.08 15.57
C GLU A 53 -12.63 -22.06 15.05
N ILE A 54 -13.25 -21.30 15.97
CA ILE A 54 -14.17 -20.21 15.61
C ILE A 54 -13.40 -19.06 14.94
N LEU A 55 -12.26 -18.68 15.54
CA LEU A 55 -11.44 -17.58 15.08
C LEU A 55 -10.89 -17.82 13.68
N PHE A 56 -10.57 -19.07 13.33
CA PHE A 56 -10.08 -19.42 11.99
C PHE A 56 -11.05 -18.97 10.89
N TRP A 57 -12.33 -19.30 10.99
CA TRP A 57 -13.32 -18.90 10.00
C TRP A 57 -13.58 -17.40 10.01
N PHE A 58 -13.61 -16.80 11.18
CA PHE A 58 -13.76 -15.36 11.35
C PHE A 58 -12.61 -14.56 10.70
N LEU A 59 -11.41 -15.12 10.66
CA LEU A 59 -10.25 -14.49 10.03
C LEU A 59 -10.17 -14.78 8.52
N MET A 60 -10.45 -16.03 8.13
CA MET A 60 -10.25 -16.46 6.73
C MET A 60 -11.27 -15.87 5.77
N ILE A 61 -12.55 -15.80 6.16
CA ILE A 61 -13.59 -15.26 5.27
C ILE A 61 -13.31 -13.80 4.90
N PRO A 62 -13.07 -12.87 5.84
CA PRO A 62 -12.73 -11.50 5.50
C PRO A 62 -11.43 -11.36 4.71
N LEU A 63 -10.40 -12.13 5.07
CA LEU A 63 -9.13 -12.12 4.34
C LEU A 63 -9.33 -12.46 2.86
N PHE A 64 -10.09 -13.51 2.54
CA PHE A 64 -10.36 -13.87 1.15
C PHE A 64 -11.21 -12.83 0.43
N LEU A 65 -12.20 -12.22 1.10
CA LEU A 65 -12.99 -11.14 0.50
C LEU A 65 -12.12 -9.94 0.13
N MET A 66 -11.18 -9.59 0.99
CA MET A 66 -10.26 -8.47 0.73
C MET A 66 -9.24 -8.79 -0.35
N LEU A 67 -8.67 -9.99 -0.36
CA LEU A 67 -7.78 -10.43 -1.44
C LEU A 67 -8.53 -10.41 -2.79
N PHE A 68 -9.80 -10.80 -2.80
CA PHE A 68 -10.63 -10.73 -3.99
C PHE A 68 -10.90 -9.28 -4.45
N ALA A 69 -11.16 -8.37 -3.50
CA ALA A 69 -11.31 -6.95 -3.82
C ALA A 69 -10.00 -6.35 -4.36
N ALA A 70 -8.87 -6.66 -3.72
CA ALA A 70 -7.54 -6.21 -4.15
C ALA A 70 -7.15 -6.73 -5.54
N CYS A 71 -7.58 -7.94 -5.94
CA CYS A 71 -7.34 -8.49 -7.28
C CYS A 71 -7.88 -7.61 -8.42
N ARG A 72 -8.90 -6.79 -8.16
CA ARG A 72 -9.48 -5.90 -9.18
C ARG A 72 -8.59 -4.72 -9.54
N GLU A 73 -7.66 -4.37 -8.66
CA GLU A 73 -6.76 -3.23 -8.82
C GLU A 73 -5.35 -3.64 -9.25
N VAL A 74 -5.12 -4.95 -9.42
CA VAL A 74 -3.84 -5.49 -9.87
C VAL A 74 -3.54 -5.03 -11.29
N LYS A 75 -2.34 -4.46 -11.46
CA LYS A 75 -1.76 -4.09 -12.75
C LYS A 75 -0.85 -5.24 -13.23
N PRO A 76 -1.25 -6.07 -14.22
CA PRO A 76 -0.45 -7.23 -14.65
C PRO A 76 0.96 -6.86 -15.14
N ALA A 77 1.14 -5.63 -15.60
CA ALA A 77 2.44 -5.10 -16.01
C ALA A 77 3.51 -5.19 -14.92
N TYR A 78 3.12 -5.00 -13.65
CA TYR A 78 4.05 -5.04 -12.52
C TYR A 78 4.60 -6.44 -12.22
N TRP A 79 4.01 -7.51 -12.78
CA TRP A 79 4.57 -8.86 -12.69
C TRP A 79 5.71 -9.10 -13.70
N SER A 80 5.89 -8.21 -14.65
CA SER A 80 6.90 -8.35 -15.70
C SER A 80 8.06 -7.37 -15.48
N PRO A 81 9.30 -7.81 -15.83
CA PRO A 81 9.70 -9.12 -16.36
C PRO A 81 9.84 -10.20 -15.27
N VAL A 82 9.35 -11.41 -15.55
CA VAL A 82 9.48 -12.57 -14.65
C VAL A 82 10.82 -13.29 -14.81
N PHE A 83 11.29 -13.97 -13.74
CA PHE A 83 12.53 -14.78 -13.73
C PHE A 83 13.82 -13.98 -13.95
N MET A 84 13.89 -12.74 -13.43
CA MET A 84 15.10 -11.92 -13.48
C MET A 84 16.03 -12.12 -12.26
N ALA A 85 15.51 -12.71 -11.18
CA ALA A 85 16.26 -12.91 -9.94
C ALA A 85 17.43 -13.88 -10.11
N ASP A 86 18.59 -13.51 -9.57
CA ASP A 86 19.77 -14.40 -9.52
C ASP A 86 19.56 -15.54 -8.52
N GLY A 87 20.25 -16.65 -8.71
CA GLY A 87 20.16 -17.82 -7.82
C GLY A 87 20.48 -17.52 -6.36
N LYS A 88 21.34 -16.53 -6.08
CA LYS A 88 21.64 -16.07 -4.72
C LYS A 88 20.44 -15.35 -4.07
N GLU A 89 19.74 -14.55 -4.84
CA GLU A 89 18.55 -13.80 -4.38
C GLU A 89 17.41 -14.78 -4.07
N VAL A 90 17.18 -15.77 -4.94
CA VAL A 90 16.19 -16.83 -4.70
C VAL A 90 16.52 -17.61 -3.42
N LEU A 91 17.79 -17.94 -3.19
CA LEU A 91 18.20 -18.64 -1.96
C LEU A 91 18.01 -17.77 -0.72
N SER A 92 18.35 -16.49 -0.78
CA SER A 92 18.14 -15.53 0.30
C SER A 92 16.65 -15.36 0.62
N GLY A 93 15.80 -15.16 -0.39
CA GLY A 93 14.34 -15.07 -0.23
C GLY A 93 13.75 -16.35 0.37
N SER A 94 14.20 -17.54 -0.08
CA SER A 94 13.77 -18.83 0.49
C SER A 94 14.12 -18.95 1.97
N TYR A 95 15.26 -18.41 2.37
CA TYR A 95 15.68 -18.38 3.78
C TYR A 95 14.77 -17.48 4.64
N TYR A 96 14.33 -16.32 4.10
CA TYR A 96 13.35 -15.46 4.78
C TYR A 96 11.99 -16.15 4.96
N VAL A 97 11.51 -16.83 3.93
CA VAL A 97 10.27 -17.62 4.00
C VAL A 97 10.39 -18.71 5.07
N LEU A 98 11.53 -19.40 5.14
CA LEU A 98 11.79 -20.41 6.19
C LEU A 98 11.74 -19.79 7.59
N PHE A 99 12.23 -18.57 7.77
CA PHE A 99 12.13 -17.84 9.04
C PHE A 99 10.66 -17.59 9.42
N CYS A 100 9.83 -17.14 8.48
CA CYS A 100 8.39 -16.94 8.72
C CYS A 100 7.71 -18.25 9.17
N TYR A 101 8.11 -19.38 8.62
CA TYR A 101 7.61 -20.71 9.01
C TYR A 101 8.22 -21.28 10.28
N SER A 102 9.15 -20.61 10.94
CA SER A 102 9.78 -21.08 12.19
C SER A 102 8.76 -21.37 13.30
N MET A 103 7.60 -20.70 13.27
CA MET A 103 6.49 -20.93 14.20
C MET A 103 5.85 -22.32 14.09
N VAL A 104 6.05 -23.06 13.02
CA VAL A 104 5.62 -24.47 12.89
C VAL A 104 6.23 -25.34 13.99
N SER A 105 7.35 -24.91 14.59
CA SER A 105 7.92 -25.56 15.79
C SER A 105 6.96 -25.70 16.97
N ILE A 106 5.87 -24.92 17.03
CA ILE A 106 4.77 -25.08 18.01
C ILE A 106 4.17 -26.50 17.98
N VAL A 107 4.15 -27.16 16.81
CA VAL A 107 3.65 -28.53 16.64
C VAL A 107 4.39 -29.52 17.52
N LEU A 108 5.67 -29.30 17.82
CA LEU A 108 6.46 -30.13 18.73
C LEU A 108 5.86 -30.17 20.16
N PHE A 109 5.25 -29.06 20.57
CA PHE A 109 4.62 -28.93 21.89
C PHE A 109 3.16 -29.45 21.89
N LEU A 110 2.47 -29.41 20.76
CA LEU A 110 1.12 -29.95 20.60
C LEU A 110 1.09 -31.49 20.73
N LYS A 111 2.18 -32.12 20.39
CA LYS A 111 2.31 -33.60 20.45
C LYS A 111 1.95 -34.22 21.82
N GLU A 112 2.11 -33.49 22.91
CA GLU A 112 1.77 -33.97 24.26
C GLU A 112 0.25 -33.98 24.52
N TYR A 113 -0.53 -33.24 23.74
CA TYR A 113 -1.98 -33.05 23.92
C TYR A 113 -2.83 -33.78 22.89
N VAL A 114 -2.22 -34.39 21.87
CA VAL A 114 -2.94 -35.08 20.78
C VAL A 114 -2.76 -36.58 20.93
N ALA A 115 -3.89 -37.31 20.95
CA ALA A 115 -3.89 -38.77 21.10
C ALA A 115 -3.25 -39.49 19.90
N ASP A 116 -3.51 -39.01 18.68
CA ASP A 116 -2.96 -39.56 17.42
C ASP A 116 -1.90 -38.65 16.83
N ARG A 117 -0.64 -39.04 17.02
CA ARG A 117 0.53 -38.29 16.55
C ARG A 117 0.61 -38.18 15.03
N ARG A 118 0.12 -39.18 14.28
CA ARG A 118 0.15 -39.14 12.79
C ARG A 118 -0.82 -38.11 12.27
N LYS A 119 -2.00 -37.98 12.85
CA LYS A 119 -2.98 -36.94 12.51
C LYS A 119 -2.46 -35.53 12.81
N CYS A 120 -1.72 -35.37 13.92
CA CYS A 120 -1.11 -34.10 14.27
C CYS A 120 -0.09 -33.64 13.20
N VAL A 121 0.79 -34.53 12.74
CA VAL A 121 1.77 -34.24 11.69
C VAL A 121 1.08 -33.94 10.37
N GLY A 122 0.10 -34.74 9.95
CA GLY A 122 -0.67 -34.51 8.73
C GLY A 122 -1.48 -33.21 8.75
N ALA A 123 -2.01 -32.81 9.92
CA ALA A 123 -2.67 -31.51 10.07
C ALA A 123 -1.67 -30.34 9.94
N ALA A 124 -0.48 -30.48 10.53
CA ALA A 124 0.58 -29.48 10.42
C ALA A 124 1.06 -29.31 8.98
N GLU A 125 1.25 -30.41 8.26
CA GLU A 125 1.62 -30.41 6.83
C GLU A 125 0.58 -29.65 5.99
N LYS A 126 -0.71 -29.98 6.15
CA LYS A 126 -1.80 -29.27 5.48
C LYS A 126 -1.84 -27.78 5.81
N ALA A 127 -1.60 -27.43 7.07
CA ALA A 127 -1.55 -26.03 7.51
C ALA A 127 -0.40 -25.27 6.85
N VAL A 128 0.78 -25.88 6.69
CA VAL A 128 1.93 -25.29 6.00
C VAL A 128 1.61 -25.05 4.53
N TRP A 129 1.07 -26.04 3.82
CA TRP A 129 0.69 -25.90 2.42
C TRP A 129 -0.41 -24.84 2.21
N PHE A 130 -1.42 -24.84 3.07
CA PHE A 130 -2.51 -23.88 3.01
C PHE A 130 -2.01 -22.44 3.24
N SER A 131 -1.25 -22.23 4.33
CA SER A 131 -0.69 -20.89 4.62
C SER A 131 0.31 -20.44 3.57
N GLY A 132 1.11 -21.36 2.99
CA GLY A 132 2.00 -21.07 1.87
C GLY A 132 1.27 -20.62 0.63
N GLY A 133 0.15 -21.27 0.30
CA GLY A 133 -0.71 -20.87 -0.81
C GLY A 133 -1.31 -19.48 -0.61
N VAL A 134 -1.86 -19.21 0.58
CA VAL A 134 -2.40 -17.88 0.91
C VAL A 134 -1.32 -16.80 0.86
N PHE A 135 -0.14 -17.09 1.40
CA PHE A 135 0.99 -16.16 1.37
C PHE A 135 1.47 -15.86 -0.06
N ALA A 136 1.55 -16.89 -0.92
CA ALA A 136 1.93 -16.74 -2.31
C ALA A 136 0.91 -15.86 -3.08
N VAL A 137 -0.39 -16.08 -2.87
CA VAL A 137 -1.45 -15.26 -3.49
C VAL A 137 -1.37 -13.83 -3.01
N LEU A 138 -1.22 -13.61 -1.69
CA LEU A 138 -1.05 -12.26 -1.13
C LEU A 138 0.15 -11.55 -1.74
N TYR A 139 1.28 -12.23 -1.85
CA TYR A 139 2.51 -11.63 -2.39
C TYR A 139 2.39 -11.29 -3.87
N LEU A 140 1.73 -12.15 -4.66
CA LEU A 140 1.43 -11.86 -6.07
C LEU A 140 0.52 -10.63 -6.21
N ILE A 141 -0.49 -10.50 -5.36
CA ILE A 141 -1.37 -9.34 -5.37
C ILE A 141 -0.58 -8.07 -5.00
N LEU A 142 0.25 -8.11 -3.96
CA LEU A 142 1.07 -6.98 -3.53
C LEU A 142 2.02 -6.51 -4.64
N ILE A 143 2.70 -7.43 -5.31
CA ILE A 143 3.56 -7.07 -6.47
C ILE A 143 2.71 -6.45 -7.58
N GLY A 144 1.56 -7.02 -7.88
CA GLY A 144 0.67 -6.51 -8.93
C GLY A 144 0.03 -5.15 -8.61
N LEU A 145 -0.03 -4.77 -7.33
CA LEU A 145 -0.54 -3.46 -6.90
C LEU A 145 0.55 -2.38 -6.92
N PHE A 146 1.71 -2.69 -6.38
CA PHE A 146 2.74 -1.68 -6.06
C PHE A 146 3.99 -1.76 -6.94
N GLY A 147 4.21 -2.88 -7.63
CA GLY A 147 5.49 -3.18 -8.27
C GLY A 147 6.55 -3.65 -7.27
N VAL A 148 7.66 -4.15 -7.79
CA VAL A 148 8.73 -4.78 -6.97
C VAL A 148 9.50 -3.72 -6.17
N GLU A 149 9.86 -2.61 -6.80
CA GLU A 149 10.71 -1.58 -6.22
C GLU A 149 9.98 -0.83 -5.08
N ALA A 150 8.74 -0.38 -5.32
CA ALA A 150 7.95 0.27 -4.29
C ALA A 150 7.63 -0.68 -3.13
N LEU A 151 7.30 -1.95 -3.44
CA LEU A 151 7.04 -2.97 -2.40
C LEU A 151 8.25 -3.21 -1.49
N ALA A 152 9.47 -3.15 -2.03
CA ALA A 152 10.70 -3.33 -1.27
C ALA A 152 10.95 -2.20 -0.24
N GLN A 153 10.45 -1.01 -0.49
CA GLN A 153 10.60 0.17 0.38
C GLN A 153 9.51 0.24 1.47
N MET A 154 8.36 -0.40 1.26
CA MET A 154 7.23 -0.35 2.18
C MET A 154 7.49 -1.07 3.49
N LYS A 155 7.20 -0.40 4.62
CA LYS A 155 7.34 -0.99 5.96
C LYS A 155 6.23 -2.00 6.29
N PHE A 156 5.00 -1.73 5.86
CA PHE A 156 3.82 -2.57 6.10
C PHE A 156 2.95 -2.71 4.84
N PRO A 157 3.40 -3.44 3.79
CA PRO A 157 2.74 -3.47 2.49
C PRO A 157 1.27 -3.92 2.53
N ALA A 158 0.96 -4.89 3.42
CA ALA A 158 -0.40 -5.37 3.56
C ALA A 158 -1.36 -4.34 4.19
N VAL A 159 -0.85 -3.43 5.04
CA VAL A 159 -1.63 -2.29 5.57
C VAL A 159 -1.92 -1.31 4.45
N THR A 160 -0.88 -0.91 3.74
CA THR A 160 -0.98 0.03 2.61
C THR A 160 -1.93 -0.49 1.52
N MET A 161 -1.89 -1.81 1.22
CA MET A 161 -2.86 -2.43 0.32
C MET A 161 -4.30 -2.18 0.78
N MET A 162 -4.55 -2.23 2.08
CA MET A 162 -5.91 -2.09 2.63
C MET A 162 -6.42 -0.66 2.59
N SER A 163 -5.56 0.33 2.80
CA SER A 163 -5.94 1.74 2.68
C SER A 163 -6.23 2.14 1.23
N ARG A 164 -5.61 1.44 0.26
CA ARG A 164 -5.79 1.70 -1.17
C ARG A 164 -7.06 1.06 -1.74
N VAL A 165 -7.41 -0.17 -1.30
CA VAL A 165 -8.56 -0.90 -1.83
C VAL A 165 -9.86 -0.27 -1.37
N GLN A 166 -10.51 0.48 -2.25
CA GLN A 166 -11.85 1.01 -2.02
C GLN A 166 -12.90 -0.01 -2.44
N VAL A 167 -13.76 -0.42 -1.51
CA VAL A 167 -14.91 -1.25 -1.82
C VAL A 167 -16.05 -0.36 -2.33
N THR A 168 -16.26 -0.36 -3.64
CA THR A 168 -17.38 0.34 -4.30
C THR A 168 -18.72 -0.08 -3.67
N GLY A 169 -19.49 0.89 -3.17
CA GLY A 169 -20.84 0.65 -2.61
C GLY A 169 -21.13 1.28 -1.24
N GLY A 170 -20.25 2.10 -0.70
CA GLY A 170 -20.54 2.93 0.49
C GLY A 170 -20.71 2.19 1.82
N PHE A 171 -20.81 0.85 1.81
CA PHE A 171 -21.04 0.06 3.02
C PHE A 171 -19.79 -0.11 3.90
N LEU A 172 -18.59 0.00 3.34
CA LEU A 172 -17.31 -0.12 4.03
C LEU A 172 -16.39 1.05 3.65
N LYS A 173 -16.75 2.28 4.03
CA LYS A 173 -15.85 3.44 3.86
C LYS A 173 -14.55 3.31 4.68
N ARG A 174 -14.49 2.45 5.70
CA ARG A 174 -13.34 2.19 6.55
C ARG A 174 -12.94 0.71 6.54
N THR A 175 -12.44 0.25 5.39
CA THR A 175 -11.92 -1.11 5.19
C THR A 175 -10.68 -1.39 6.06
N ASP A 176 -9.90 -0.36 6.35
CA ASP A 176 -8.75 -0.35 7.23
C ASP A 176 -9.11 -0.83 8.66
N ALA A 177 -10.11 -0.24 9.31
CA ALA A 177 -10.54 -0.62 10.66
C ALA A 177 -10.96 -2.10 10.76
N PHE A 178 -11.57 -2.63 9.70
CA PHE A 178 -11.95 -4.04 9.64
C PHE A 178 -10.71 -4.96 9.60
N MET A 179 -9.68 -4.58 8.84
CA MET A 179 -8.44 -5.34 8.76
C MET A 179 -7.61 -5.28 10.03
N PHE A 180 -7.55 -4.13 10.69
CA PHE A 180 -6.93 -4.04 12.01
C PHE A 180 -7.59 -4.99 13.02
N SER A 181 -8.92 -5.17 12.93
CA SER A 181 -9.64 -6.15 13.76
C SER A 181 -9.19 -7.58 13.48
N ILE A 182 -8.99 -7.97 12.20
CA ILE A 182 -8.46 -9.29 11.84
C ILE A 182 -7.06 -9.49 12.40
N TRP A 183 -6.18 -8.51 12.26
CA TRP A 183 -4.82 -8.59 12.79
C TRP A 183 -4.77 -8.63 14.30
N PHE A 184 -5.66 -7.87 14.97
CA PHE A 184 -5.84 -7.95 16.42
C PHE A 184 -6.00 -9.40 16.88
N PHE A 185 -6.96 -10.12 16.32
CA PHE A 185 -7.22 -11.51 16.70
C PHE A 185 -6.08 -12.46 16.32
N THR A 186 -5.44 -12.24 15.18
CA THR A 186 -4.31 -13.06 14.71
C THR A 186 -3.10 -12.90 15.63
N LEU A 187 -2.69 -11.66 15.92
CA LEU A 187 -1.56 -11.36 16.79
C LEU A 187 -1.84 -11.78 18.23
N TYR A 188 -3.09 -11.58 18.70
CA TYR A 188 -3.53 -12.11 20.00
C TYR A 188 -3.39 -13.62 20.08
N ALA A 189 -3.89 -14.36 19.09
CA ALA A 189 -3.80 -15.82 19.07
C ALA A 189 -2.35 -16.31 19.07
N MET A 190 -1.48 -15.62 18.32
CA MET A 190 -0.06 -15.90 18.25
C MET A 190 0.63 -15.64 19.60
N LEU A 191 0.44 -14.45 20.19
CA LEU A 191 0.97 -14.06 21.50
C LEU A 191 0.53 -15.02 22.60
N ASN A 192 -0.78 -15.29 22.67
CA ASN A 192 -1.37 -16.20 23.65
C ASN A 192 -0.77 -17.62 23.53
N SER A 193 -0.55 -18.11 22.31
CA SER A 193 0.09 -19.40 22.06
C SER A 193 1.52 -19.45 22.56
N MET A 194 2.32 -18.45 22.22
CA MET A 194 3.73 -18.39 22.63
C MET A 194 3.89 -18.35 24.15
N VAL A 195 3.10 -17.53 24.83
CA VAL A 195 3.17 -17.42 26.29
C VAL A 195 2.66 -18.71 26.96
N PHE A 196 1.60 -19.33 26.43
CA PHE A 196 1.08 -20.60 26.96
C PHE A 196 2.12 -21.74 26.90
N TYR A 197 2.73 -21.95 25.72
CA TYR A 197 3.72 -23.02 25.58
C TYR A 197 5.00 -22.74 26.37
N SER A 198 5.43 -21.47 26.42
CA SER A 198 6.56 -21.05 27.26
C SER A 198 6.28 -21.26 28.73
N GLY A 199 5.06 -20.95 29.19
CA GLY A 199 4.63 -21.17 30.58
C GLY A 199 4.57 -22.64 30.96
N ASN A 200 4.04 -23.49 30.08
CA ASN A 200 4.04 -24.94 30.29
C ASN A 200 5.45 -25.52 30.37
N LEU A 201 6.35 -25.04 29.50
CA LEU A 201 7.75 -25.46 29.53
C LEU A 201 8.44 -25.01 30.82
N ALA A 202 8.24 -23.75 31.23
CA ALA A 202 8.76 -23.25 32.51
C ALA A 202 8.22 -24.03 33.71
N ALA A 203 6.92 -24.31 33.73
CA ALA A 203 6.31 -25.14 34.78
C ALA A 203 6.87 -26.56 34.82
N LYS A 204 7.19 -27.18 33.67
CA LYS A 204 7.83 -28.49 33.57
C LYS A 204 9.27 -28.43 34.11
N VAL A 205 10.02 -27.44 33.76
CA VAL A 205 11.41 -27.22 34.27
C VAL A 205 11.39 -27.04 35.79
N ILE A 206 10.46 -26.25 36.33
CA ILE A 206 10.33 -26.04 37.79
C ILE A 206 10.03 -27.35 38.50
N ARG A 207 9.10 -28.16 37.98
CA ARG A 207 8.79 -29.50 38.54
C ARG A 207 9.98 -30.46 38.50
N ASP A 208 10.70 -30.48 37.37
CA ASP A 208 11.89 -31.33 37.21
C ASP A 208 13.04 -30.91 38.13
N CYS A 209 13.05 -29.65 38.57
CA CYS A 209 13.99 -29.11 39.58
C CYS A 209 13.50 -29.32 41.03
N GLY A 210 12.40 -30.05 41.26
CA GLY A 210 11.85 -30.34 42.60
C GLY A 210 10.95 -29.24 43.16
N GLY A 211 10.54 -28.27 42.34
CA GLY A 211 9.56 -27.25 42.72
C GLY A 211 8.15 -27.81 42.72
N TYR A 212 7.34 -27.39 43.68
CA TYR A 212 5.93 -27.83 43.84
C TYR A 212 5.00 -26.70 43.41
N LEU A 213 4.19 -26.96 42.38
CA LEU A 213 3.25 -25.99 41.80
C LEU A 213 1.82 -26.50 41.90
N GLU A 214 1.15 -26.21 43.02
CA GLU A 214 -0.27 -26.56 43.23
C GLU A 214 -1.16 -25.32 43.42
N GLY A 215 -2.44 -25.47 43.11
CA GLY A 215 -3.45 -24.43 43.27
C GLY A 215 -3.11 -23.12 42.52
N LYS A 216 -3.23 -21.99 43.20
CA LYS A 216 -2.94 -20.65 42.62
C LYS A 216 -1.48 -20.48 42.14
N LYS A 217 -0.52 -21.23 42.70
CA LYS A 217 0.89 -21.18 42.30
C LYS A 217 1.14 -21.77 40.91
N ARG A 218 0.19 -22.49 40.32
CA ARG A 218 0.27 -23.01 38.95
C ARG A 218 0.34 -21.91 37.90
N MET A 219 -0.26 -20.74 38.19
CA MET A 219 -0.26 -19.60 37.28
C MET A 219 1.00 -18.72 37.40
N LEU A 220 1.82 -18.90 38.43
CA LEU A 220 3.00 -18.09 38.69
C LEU A 220 4.03 -18.06 37.52
N PRO A 221 4.38 -19.19 36.86
CA PRO A 221 5.29 -19.17 35.71
C PRO A 221 4.78 -18.31 34.55
N TYR A 222 3.48 -18.29 34.28
CA TYR A 222 2.87 -17.49 33.23
C TYR A 222 2.93 -16.01 33.56
N LEU A 223 2.66 -15.64 34.81
CA LEU A 223 2.74 -14.24 35.25
C LEU A 223 4.18 -13.70 35.13
N ILE A 224 5.17 -14.47 35.57
CA ILE A 224 6.59 -14.10 35.46
C ILE A 224 6.98 -13.92 33.98
N LEU A 225 6.53 -14.82 33.10
CA LEU A 225 6.80 -14.72 31.67
C LEU A 225 6.14 -13.49 31.02
N LEU A 226 4.92 -13.16 31.42
CA LEU A 226 4.23 -11.96 30.92
C LEU A 226 4.94 -10.67 31.35
N LEU A 227 5.41 -10.59 32.60
CA LEU A 227 6.22 -9.46 33.08
C LEU A 227 7.53 -9.34 32.30
N LEU A 228 8.15 -10.48 31.97
CA LEU A 228 9.35 -10.51 31.16
C LEU A 228 9.09 -10.07 29.72
N VAL A 229 7.99 -10.53 29.12
CA VAL A 229 7.54 -10.08 27.78
C VAL A 229 7.26 -8.59 27.80
N TYR A 230 6.57 -8.08 28.82
CA TYR A 230 6.32 -6.64 28.98
C TYR A 230 7.62 -5.85 28.99
N GLY A 231 8.59 -6.23 29.85
CA GLY A 231 9.88 -5.54 29.96
C GLY A 231 10.66 -5.53 28.65
N VAL A 232 10.76 -6.66 27.95
CA VAL A 232 11.46 -6.76 26.66
C VAL A 232 10.73 -5.95 25.57
N THR A 233 9.40 -5.97 25.55
CA THR A 233 8.62 -5.18 24.59
C THR A 233 8.79 -3.68 24.78
N VAL A 234 8.85 -3.22 26.04
CA VAL A 234 9.16 -1.82 26.35
C VAL A 234 10.57 -1.43 25.90
N LEU A 235 11.54 -2.33 26.03
CA LEU A 235 12.89 -2.11 25.49
C LEU A 235 12.89 -1.98 23.96
N PHE A 236 12.11 -2.80 23.26
CA PHE A 236 11.93 -2.69 21.80
C PHE A 236 11.36 -1.34 21.39
N TYR A 237 10.33 -0.87 22.10
CA TYR A 237 9.70 0.41 21.83
C TYR A 237 10.65 1.60 22.06
N ARG A 238 11.47 1.55 23.11
CA ARG A 238 12.38 2.64 23.46
C ARG A 238 13.69 2.65 22.69
N ASN A 239 14.10 1.53 22.15
CA ASN A 239 15.41 1.37 21.51
C ASN A 239 15.28 0.56 20.22
N GLN A 240 15.15 1.27 19.12
CA GLN A 240 15.05 0.68 17.78
C GLN A 240 16.28 -0.17 17.43
N GLN A 241 17.48 0.29 17.79
CA GLN A 241 18.72 -0.46 17.54
C GLN A 241 18.72 -1.82 18.26
N PHE A 242 18.16 -1.87 19.47
CA PHE A 242 18.01 -3.14 20.20
C PHE A 242 17.00 -4.06 19.51
N LEU A 243 15.89 -3.53 19.02
CA LEU A 243 14.93 -4.29 18.23
C LEU A 243 15.58 -4.87 16.98
N ASP A 244 16.33 -4.07 16.22
CA ASP A 244 17.01 -4.50 14.99
C ASP A 244 18.07 -5.56 15.27
N CYS A 245 18.82 -5.41 16.36
CA CYS A 245 19.80 -6.42 16.79
C CYS A 245 19.10 -7.75 17.12
N VAL A 246 17.99 -7.72 17.86
CA VAL A 246 17.26 -8.93 18.25
C VAL A 246 16.57 -9.59 17.05
N THR A 247 15.98 -8.82 16.16
CA THR A 247 15.37 -9.34 14.93
C THR A 247 16.42 -9.96 14.02
N PHE A 248 17.58 -9.33 13.85
CA PHE A 248 18.70 -9.88 13.13
C PHE A 248 19.21 -11.21 13.74
N LEU A 249 19.33 -11.27 15.07
CA LEU A 249 19.75 -12.49 15.78
C LEU A 249 18.71 -13.61 15.64
N LEU A 250 17.42 -13.30 15.75
CA LEU A 250 16.33 -14.26 15.53
C LEU A 250 16.35 -14.79 14.09
N TRP A 251 16.58 -13.93 13.14
CA TRP A 251 16.66 -14.33 11.74
C TRP A 251 17.93 -15.15 11.44
N LYS A 252 19.11 -14.69 11.83
CA LYS A 252 20.39 -15.35 11.50
C LYS A 252 20.63 -16.64 12.29
N ILE A 253 20.29 -16.67 13.58
CA ILE A 253 20.57 -17.78 14.48
C ILE A 253 19.31 -18.60 14.79
N GLY A 254 18.15 -17.95 14.98
CA GLY A 254 16.90 -18.60 15.33
C GLY A 254 16.43 -19.56 14.25
N THR A 255 16.50 -19.19 12.99
CA THR A 255 16.05 -20.01 11.87
C THR A 255 16.86 -21.32 11.75
N PRO A 256 18.21 -21.31 11.67
CA PRO A 256 18.99 -22.55 11.69
C PRO A 256 18.76 -23.38 12.94
N PHE A 257 18.54 -22.74 14.10
CA PHE A 257 18.28 -23.44 15.37
C PHE A 257 16.94 -24.18 15.33
N VAL A 258 15.88 -23.56 14.84
CA VAL A 258 14.54 -24.17 14.76
C VAL A 258 14.52 -25.38 13.81
N VAL A 259 15.29 -25.35 12.74
CA VAL A 259 15.40 -26.45 11.77
C VAL A 259 16.46 -27.47 12.20
N GLY A 260 17.63 -27.00 12.64
CA GLY A 260 18.79 -27.84 12.96
C GLY A 260 18.62 -28.66 14.22
N VAL A 261 17.97 -28.12 15.27
CA VAL A 261 17.78 -28.86 16.54
C VAL A 261 16.89 -30.09 16.37
N PRO A 262 15.71 -30.04 15.71
CA PRO A 262 14.95 -31.24 15.43
C PRO A 262 15.71 -32.29 14.62
N ILE A 263 16.47 -31.86 13.60
CA ILE A 263 17.29 -32.76 12.77
C ILE A 263 18.37 -33.42 13.63
N LEU A 264 19.10 -32.63 14.44
CA LEU A 264 20.12 -33.16 15.37
C LEU A 264 19.53 -34.14 16.38
N LEU A 265 18.36 -33.85 16.93
CA LEU A 265 17.64 -34.74 17.84
C LEU A 265 17.21 -36.06 17.17
N CYS A 266 16.81 -36.00 15.89
CA CYS A 266 16.51 -37.19 15.11
C CYS A 266 17.77 -38.05 14.84
N LEU A 267 18.91 -37.39 14.58
CA LEU A 267 20.18 -38.07 14.23
C LEU A 267 20.90 -38.63 15.47
N THR A 268 20.76 -37.98 16.64
CA THR A 268 21.53 -38.34 17.85
C THR A 268 20.84 -39.40 18.72
N GLY A 269 19.58 -39.79 18.41
CA GLY A 269 18.81 -40.80 19.14
C GLY A 269 19.19 -40.90 20.62
N GLU A 270 18.26 -40.68 21.51
CA GLU A 270 18.29 -40.84 22.97
C GLU A 270 19.65 -41.02 23.65
N ARG A 271 20.23 -39.96 24.21
CA ARG A 271 21.23 -40.06 25.29
C ARG A 271 20.85 -39.23 26.51
N LYS A 272 21.10 -39.84 27.65
CA LYS A 272 20.65 -39.52 29.02
C LYS A 272 21.08 -38.13 29.53
N LYS A 273 20.18 -37.54 30.31
CA LYS A 273 20.20 -36.48 31.34
C LYS A 273 21.55 -35.90 31.75
N HIS A 274 21.70 -34.57 31.62
CA HIS A 274 22.56 -33.76 32.50
C HIS A 274 21.75 -32.63 33.14
N LYS A 275 21.51 -32.72 34.44
CA LYS A 275 20.88 -31.70 35.31
C LYS A 275 22.00 -30.87 35.94
N LYS A 276 22.12 -29.55 35.69
CA LYS A 276 22.60 -28.58 36.71
C LYS A 276 22.87 -27.12 36.30
N LYS A 277 22.72 -26.64 35.05
CA LYS A 277 23.11 -25.26 34.67
C LYS A 277 21.98 -24.28 34.35
N VAL A 278 20.71 -24.65 34.53
CA VAL A 278 19.58 -23.79 34.11
C VAL A 278 19.21 -22.74 35.19
N ARG A 279 19.60 -22.93 36.45
CA ARG A 279 19.20 -22.02 37.55
C ARG A 279 19.74 -20.61 37.47
N VAL A 280 20.93 -20.42 36.87
CA VAL A 280 21.60 -19.09 36.80
C VAL A 280 21.02 -18.20 35.71
N LEU A 281 20.60 -18.77 34.59
CA LEU A 281 20.09 -18.00 33.44
C LEU A 281 18.73 -17.33 33.75
N VAL A 282 17.85 -18.01 34.51
CA VAL A 282 16.54 -17.48 34.89
C VAL A 282 16.65 -16.29 35.86
N LEU A 283 17.66 -16.30 36.73
CA LEU A 283 17.88 -15.23 37.72
C LEU A 283 18.41 -13.95 37.07
N VAL A 284 19.27 -14.07 36.07
CA VAL A 284 19.87 -12.92 35.34
C VAL A 284 18.81 -12.19 34.51
N CYS A 285 17.86 -12.92 33.88
CA CYS A 285 16.78 -12.29 33.12
C CYS A 285 15.77 -11.55 34.01
N PHE A 286 15.57 -11.97 35.25
CA PHE A 286 14.64 -11.34 36.19
C PHE A 286 15.15 -9.99 36.72
N LEU A 287 16.46 -9.87 36.95
CA LEU A 287 17.08 -8.63 37.44
C LEU A 287 17.08 -7.47 36.43
N PHE A 288 17.08 -7.77 35.14
CA PHE A 288 17.08 -6.73 34.10
C PHE A 288 15.70 -6.10 33.86
N GLY A 289 14.59 -6.78 34.21
CA GLY A 289 13.22 -6.31 33.92
C GLY A 289 12.68 -5.22 34.86
N CYS A 290 13.31 -5.03 36.04
CA CYS A 290 12.74 -4.16 37.10
C CYS A 290 13.19 -2.69 37.06
N LEU A 291 14.06 -2.30 36.12
CA LEU A 291 14.72 -0.96 36.19
C LEU A 291 14.03 0.16 35.40
N PHE A 292 12.91 -0.07 34.72
CA PHE A 292 12.36 0.95 33.82
C PHE A 292 10.84 1.17 33.97
N LEU A 293 10.43 1.74 35.09
CA LEU A 293 9.09 2.31 35.27
C LEU A 293 9.21 3.83 35.32
N GLN A 294 8.91 4.50 34.20
CA GLN A 294 8.66 5.95 34.19
C GLN A 294 7.41 6.26 33.36
N GLY A 295 6.60 7.17 33.86
CA GLY A 295 5.23 7.42 33.49
C GLY A 295 4.99 8.10 32.14
N CYS A 296 3.72 8.06 31.74
CA CYS A 296 3.20 8.52 30.46
C CYS A 296 2.61 9.93 30.56
N ASN A 297 2.80 10.73 29.49
CA ASN A 297 1.89 11.81 29.13
C ASN A 297 0.95 11.29 28.04
N VAL A 298 -0.33 11.54 28.18
CA VAL A 298 -1.38 11.24 27.19
C VAL A 298 -1.89 12.59 26.70
N ALA A 299 -1.82 12.84 25.39
CA ALA A 299 -2.43 14.00 24.77
C ALA A 299 -3.95 13.76 24.60
N GLU A 300 -4.77 14.75 24.92
CA GLU A 300 -6.23 14.69 24.77
C GLU A 300 -6.63 15.07 23.33
N LEU A 301 -7.81 14.59 22.85
CA LEU A 301 -8.29 14.81 21.49
C LEU A 301 -8.45 16.31 21.16
N GLU A 302 -8.77 17.12 22.19
CA GLU A 302 -8.92 18.57 22.08
C GLU A 302 -7.59 19.29 21.80
N ASP A 303 -6.46 18.62 22.03
CA ASP A 303 -5.11 19.12 21.80
C ASP A 303 -4.57 18.81 20.40
N LYS A 304 -5.37 18.15 19.53
CA LYS A 304 -5.00 17.80 18.15
C LYS A 304 -5.64 18.72 17.11
N ALA A 305 -4.91 18.98 16.03
CA ALA A 305 -5.38 19.62 14.81
C ALA A 305 -5.39 18.58 13.67
N PHE A 306 -6.49 18.50 12.94
CA PHE A 306 -6.69 17.52 11.84
C PHE A 306 -6.75 18.26 10.49
N PRO A 307 -5.63 18.49 9.81
CA PRO A 307 -5.63 19.15 8.51
C PRO A 307 -6.28 18.24 7.46
N VAL A 308 -7.12 18.82 6.61
CA VAL A 308 -7.70 18.15 5.43
C VAL A 308 -6.95 18.50 4.14
N LEU A 309 -6.15 19.57 4.18
CA LEU A 309 -5.35 20.09 3.09
C LEU A 309 -3.94 20.39 3.58
N LEU A 310 -2.94 19.94 2.85
CA LEU A 310 -1.54 20.31 3.04
C LEU A 310 -1.09 21.16 1.85
N ASN A 311 -0.77 22.42 2.12
CA ASN A 311 -0.22 23.35 1.12
C ASN A 311 1.30 23.32 1.16
N ILE A 312 1.95 23.18 0.01
CA ILE A 312 3.41 23.15 -0.14
C ILE A 312 3.82 24.21 -1.13
N ARG A 313 4.43 25.29 -0.63
CA ARG A 313 4.88 26.46 -1.43
C ARG A 313 6.37 26.38 -1.75
N ASP A 314 7.18 26.07 -0.76
CA ASP A 314 8.62 25.92 -0.89
C ASP A 314 9.17 24.99 0.20
N GLN A 315 10.47 24.70 0.15
CA GLN A 315 11.13 23.81 1.10
C GLN A 315 11.14 24.34 2.54
N ASP A 316 11.33 25.64 2.70
CA ASP A 316 11.38 26.27 4.03
C ASP A 316 9.99 26.26 4.68
N ASP A 317 8.95 26.57 3.92
CA ASP A 317 7.55 26.51 4.35
C ASP A 317 7.16 25.07 4.72
N PHE A 318 7.47 24.10 3.85
CA PHE A 318 7.22 22.69 4.12
C PHE A 318 7.94 22.23 5.40
N GLN A 319 9.21 22.55 5.58
CA GLN A 319 9.97 22.17 6.78
C GLN A 319 9.40 22.84 8.03
N ASN A 320 8.98 24.10 7.97
CA ASN A 320 8.38 24.80 9.10
C ASN A 320 7.03 24.20 9.50
N VAL A 321 6.16 23.94 8.52
CA VAL A 321 4.86 23.27 8.76
C VAL A 321 5.06 21.86 9.31
N TRP A 322 5.99 21.12 8.70
CA TRP A 322 6.19 19.71 8.97
C TRP A 322 6.98 19.44 10.24
N LEU A 323 8.11 20.13 10.45
CA LEU A 323 8.99 19.89 11.59
C LEU A 323 8.61 20.65 12.84
N ASN A 324 8.10 21.88 12.69
CA ASN A 324 7.83 22.77 13.81
C ASN A 324 6.35 22.84 14.17
N HIS A 325 5.46 22.25 13.34
CA HIS A 325 4.00 22.34 13.50
C HIS A 325 3.50 23.79 13.72
N GLU A 326 4.13 24.74 13.01
CA GLU A 326 4.03 26.17 13.31
C GLU A 326 2.61 26.71 13.18
N TYR A 327 1.80 26.13 12.29
CA TYR A 327 0.41 26.53 12.05
C TYR A 327 -0.61 25.91 13.01
N ALA A 328 -0.21 24.92 13.79
CA ALA A 328 -1.10 24.27 14.77
C ALA A 328 -1.19 25.03 16.11
N GLY A 329 -0.33 26.04 16.31
CA GLY A 329 -0.24 26.77 17.57
C GLY A 329 0.21 25.87 18.71
N ASN A 330 -0.68 25.58 19.67
CA ASN A 330 -0.41 24.70 20.81
C ASN A 330 -0.96 23.27 20.62
N LYS A 331 -1.44 22.94 19.39
CA LYS A 331 -2.04 21.62 19.10
C LYS A 331 -1.05 20.72 18.38
N GLU A 332 -1.09 19.43 18.68
CA GLU A 332 -0.39 18.40 17.93
C GLU A 332 -1.09 18.16 16.58
N VAL A 333 -0.36 18.12 15.48
CA VAL A 333 -0.94 17.90 14.15
C VAL A 333 -1.06 16.40 13.88
N ASP A 334 -2.25 15.98 13.45
CA ASP A 334 -2.55 14.60 13.08
C ASP A 334 -3.05 14.57 11.62
N TYR A 335 -2.24 13.99 10.72
CA TYR A 335 -2.50 13.97 9.28
C TYR A 335 -3.42 12.84 8.81
N ASN A 336 -3.99 12.02 9.70
CA ASN A 336 -4.86 10.90 9.32
C ASN A 336 -6.12 11.31 8.53
N HIS A 337 -6.49 12.60 8.60
CA HIS A 337 -7.63 13.17 7.86
C HIS A 337 -7.25 13.96 6.62
N LEU A 338 -5.97 13.93 6.23
CA LEU A 338 -5.48 14.62 5.04
C LEU A 338 -6.13 14.03 3.77
N LYS A 339 -6.77 14.88 2.97
CA LYS A 339 -7.46 14.51 1.75
C LYS A 339 -6.73 14.95 0.49
N VAL A 340 -6.13 16.13 0.54
CA VAL A 340 -5.45 16.75 -0.61
C VAL A 340 -4.10 17.32 -0.17
N VAL A 341 -3.10 17.07 -1.00
CA VAL A 341 -1.79 17.75 -0.97
C VAL A 341 -1.74 18.67 -2.18
N LEU A 342 -1.68 19.96 -1.92
CA LEU A 342 -1.63 21.01 -2.94
C LEU A 342 -0.20 21.57 -3.01
N ILE A 343 0.42 21.46 -4.18
CA ILE A 343 1.83 21.80 -4.39
C ILE A 343 1.92 22.96 -5.37
N GLU A 344 2.67 24.01 -5.03
CA GLU A 344 2.97 25.06 -5.99
C GLU A 344 3.87 24.54 -7.11
N ARG A 345 3.55 24.92 -8.34
CA ARG A 345 4.28 24.50 -9.53
C ARG A 345 5.76 24.89 -9.47
N SER A 346 6.06 26.09 -8.97
CA SER A 346 7.42 26.59 -8.78
C SER A 346 8.29 25.68 -7.88
N PHE A 347 7.65 24.96 -6.95
CA PHE A 347 8.34 23.99 -6.09
C PHE A 347 8.63 22.69 -6.86
N LEU A 348 7.70 22.23 -7.72
CA LEU A 348 7.89 20.99 -8.51
C LEU A 348 9.07 21.06 -9.49
N GLU A 349 9.50 22.24 -9.88
CA GLU A 349 10.67 22.43 -10.74
C GLU A 349 12.00 22.13 -10.02
N LYS A 350 11.98 22.02 -8.69
CA LYS A 350 13.14 21.78 -7.83
C LYS A 350 13.27 20.31 -7.46
N GLU A 351 13.72 19.47 -8.40
CA GLU A 351 13.73 18.00 -8.28
C GLU A 351 14.26 17.48 -6.94
N ALA A 352 15.37 18.03 -6.41
CA ALA A 352 15.97 17.55 -5.16
C ALA A 352 15.10 17.87 -3.92
N GLU A 353 14.48 19.05 -3.88
CA GLU A 353 13.60 19.47 -2.79
C GLU A 353 12.30 18.66 -2.78
N VAL A 354 11.76 18.34 -3.97
CA VAL A 354 10.58 17.49 -4.14
C VAL A 354 10.87 16.05 -3.72
N GLU A 355 12.05 15.51 -4.05
CA GLU A 355 12.47 14.18 -3.62
C GLU A 355 12.57 14.09 -2.09
N ASP A 356 13.15 15.10 -1.44
CA ASP A 356 13.23 15.19 0.01
C ASP A 356 11.83 15.26 0.64
N MET A 357 10.95 16.09 0.11
CA MET A 357 9.56 16.25 0.55
C MET A 357 8.80 14.93 0.46
N LEU A 358 8.81 14.27 -0.71
CA LEU A 358 8.15 12.98 -0.90
C LEU A 358 8.70 11.91 0.05
N SER A 359 10.03 11.89 0.27
CA SER A 359 10.67 10.96 1.20
C SER A 359 10.24 11.20 2.65
N MET A 360 10.07 12.45 3.06
CA MET A 360 9.58 12.81 4.41
C MET A 360 8.12 12.41 4.58
N LEU A 361 7.25 12.71 3.62
CA LEU A 361 5.83 12.34 3.63
C LEU A 361 5.62 10.82 3.65
N GLU A 362 6.44 10.07 2.90
CA GLU A 362 6.36 8.61 2.86
C GLU A 362 6.77 7.95 4.18
N GLN A 363 7.73 8.53 4.90
CA GLN A 363 8.19 8.02 6.20
C GLN A 363 7.18 8.29 7.32
N GLU A 364 6.31 9.29 7.15
CA GLU A 364 5.33 9.65 8.16
C GLU A 364 4.10 8.73 8.08
N LYS A 365 3.81 8.09 9.21
CA LYS A 365 2.79 7.03 9.28
C LYS A 365 1.36 7.58 9.26
N GLU A 366 1.18 8.82 9.67
CA GLU A 366 -0.12 9.47 9.79
C GLU A 366 -0.59 10.05 8.45
N VAL A 367 0.31 10.16 7.45
CA VAL A 367 -0.04 10.64 6.11
C VAL A 367 -0.69 9.53 5.30
N PRO A 368 -1.94 9.70 4.87
CA PRO A 368 -2.64 8.67 4.10
C PRO A 368 -2.13 8.61 2.66
N TRP A 369 -1.83 7.42 2.18
CA TRP A 369 -1.38 7.20 0.80
C TRP A 369 -2.44 7.49 -0.25
N ASN A 370 -3.71 7.53 0.13
CA ASN A 370 -4.84 7.85 -0.75
C ASN A 370 -5.18 9.35 -0.78
N ALA A 371 -4.40 10.20 -0.14
CA ALA A 371 -4.56 11.65 -0.29
C ALA A 371 -4.26 12.04 -1.75
N TYR A 372 -5.17 12.78 -2.38
CA TYR A 372 -5.01 13.28 -3.74
C TYR A 372 -3.90 14.31 -3.82
N VAL A 373 -3.19 14.34 -4.94
CA VAL A 373 -2.18 15.36 -5.21
C VAL A 373 -2.69 16.28 -6.30
N MET A 374 -2.60 17.57 -6.04
CA MET A 374 -2.96 18.64 -6.97
C MET A 374 -1.86 19.69 -7.04
N THR A 375 -1.84 20.44 -8.10
CA THR A 375 -0.89 21.54 -8.30
C THR A 375 -1.60 22.85 -8.56
N THR A 376 -0.94 23.95 -8.28
CA THR A 376 -1.44 25.31 -8.52
C THR A 376 -0.30 26.27 -8.81
N GLU A 377 -0.62 27.43 -9.38
CA GLU A 377 0.35 28.52 -9.49
C GLU A 377 0.62 29.19 -8.14
N SER A 378 -0.39 29.33 -7.27
CA SER A 378 -0.26 29.92 -5.95
C SER A 378 -1.26 29.34 -4.93
N CYS A 379 -0.74 28.70 -3.90
CA CYS A 379 -1.54 28.19 -2.77
C CYS A 379 -2.27 29.34 -2.03
N ASP A 380 -1.61 30.49 -1.86
CA ASP A 380 -2.19 31.63 -1.17
C ASP A 380 -3.40 32.22 -1.91
N ARG A 381 -3.35 32.25 -3.24
CA ARG A 381 -4.48 32.70 -4.06
C ARG A 381 -5.69 31.78 -3.92
N LEU A 382 -5.47 30.48 -3.92
CA LEU A 382 -6.55 29.51 -3.70
C LEU A 382 -7.09 29.57 -2.27
N ALA A 383 -6.24 29.74 -1.26
CA ALA A 383 -6.67 29.86 0.14
C ALA A 383 -7.60 31.08 0.37
N GLN A 384 -7.41 32.17 -0.37
CA GLN A 384 -8.30 33.34 -0.29
C GLN A 384 -9.74 33.07 -0.78
N THR A 385 -9.96 32.01 -1.56
CA THR A 385 -11.30 31.62 -2.01
C THR A 385 -12.09 30.86 -0.95
N GLU A 386 -11.46 30.33 0.10
CA GLU A 386 -12.12 29.50 1.11
C GLU A 386 -13.34 30.17 1.75
N GLY A 387 -13.27 31.47 1.99
CA GLY A 387 -14.41 32.26 2.50
C GLY A 387 -15.63 32.36 1.57
N LYS A 388 -15.49 31.96 0.31
CA LYS A 388 -16.55 31.96 -0.73
C LYS A 388 -17.08 30.55 -1.01
N LEU A 389 -16.46 29.53 -0.41
CA LEU A 389 -16.87 28.13 -0.54
C LEU A 389 -17.80 27.73 0.60
N ASP A 390 -18.71 26.82 0.32
CA ASP A 390 -19.64 26.28 1.33
C ASP A 390 -18.98 25.25 2.27
N THR A 391 -17.71 24.89 2.00
CA THR A 391 -16.93 23.89 2.74
C THR A 391 -15.46 24.31 2.80
N LEU A 392 -14.64 23.60 3.60
CA LEU A 392 -13.20 23.80 3.64
C LEU A 392 -12.57 23.54 2.25
N LEU A 393 -11.56 24.33 1.89
CA LEU A 393 -10.91 24.21 0.57
C LEU A 393 -10.47 22.77 0.24
N GLY A 394 -9.89 22.04 1.20
CA GLY A 394 -9.49 20.64 0.99
C GLY A 394 -10.64 19.70 0.66
N ASN A 395 -11.81 19.90 1.28
CA ASN A 395 -13.03 19.13 0.95
C ASN A 395 -13.56 19.51 -0.43
N TYR A 396 -13.57 20.79 -0.75
CA TYR A 396 -14.00 21.27 -2.08
C TYR A 396 -13.14 20.67 -3.20
N LEU A 397 -11.82 20.65 -3.02
CA LEU A 397 -10.89 20.10 -4.00
C LEU A 397 -11.07 18.59 -4.17
N GLU A 398 -11.32 17.84 -3.09
CA GLU A 398 -11.69 16.42 -3.18
C GLU A 398 -12.99 16.22 -3.96
N GLU A 399 -14.05 16.95 -3.60
CA GLU A 399 -15.35 16.91 -4.29
C GLU A 399 -15.24 17.30 -5.77
N LEU A 400 -14.34 18.22 -6.13
CA LEU A 400 -14.09 18.60 -7.51
C LEU A 400 -13.62 17.42 -8.37
N LEU A 401 -12.75 16.55 -7.80
CA LEU A 401 -12.31 15.32 -8.47
C LEU A 401 -13.42 14.27 -8.50
N GLU A 402 -14.15 14.10 -7.40
CA GLU A 402 -15.21 13.10 -7.29
C GLU A 402 -16.39 13.39 -8.22
N ASN A 403 -16.68 14.66 -8.49
CA ASN A 403 -17.82 15.11 -9.31
C ASN A 403 -17.45 15.36 -10.78
N THR A 404 -16.19 15.17 -11.19
CA THR A 404 -15.81 15.30 -12.60
C THR A 404 -16.46 14.19 -13.42
N SER A 405 -17.38 14.57 -14.31
CA SER A 405 -18.14 13.61 -15.12
C SER A 405 -17.26 12.89 -16.14
N GLY A 406 -17.49 11.59 -16.31
CA GLY A 406 -16.90 10.76 -17.36
C GLY A 406 -15.45 10.32 -17.10
N ILE A 407 -14.84 10.68 -15.96
CA ILE A 407 -13.48 10.25 -15.60
C ILE A 407 -13.55 9.42 -14.31
N ASP A 408 -12.96 8.22 -14.34
CA ASP A 408 -12.83 7.37 -13.13
C ASP A 408 -11.88 8.08 -12.13
N GLN A 409 -12.28 8.16 -10.89
CA GLN A 409 -11.46 8.74 -9.80
C GLN A 409 -10.05 8.14 -9.72
N LYS A 410 -9.87 6.91 -10.18
CA LYS A 410 -8.56 6.24 -10.26
C LYS A 410 -7.57 6.87 -11.24
N ALA A 411 -8.04 7.75 -12.13
CA ALA A 411 -7.19 8.52 -13.01
C ALA A 411 -6.40 9.61 -12.28
N TYR A 412 -6.92 10.06 -11.13
CA TYR A 412 -6.31 11.15 -10.39
C TYR A 412 -5.22 10.66 -9.44
N PRO A 413 -4.01 11.22 -9.54
CA PRO A 413 -2.89 10.79 -8.74
C PRO A 413 -3.10 11.02 -7.24
N THR A 414 -2.75 9.99 -6.47
CA THR A 414 -2.61 10.06 -5.02
C THR A 414 -1.13 10.06 -4.63
N LEU A 415 -0.82 10.41 -3.39
CA LEU A 415 0.55 10.31 -2.85
C LEU A 415 1.14 8.92 -3.09
N GLY A 416 0.35 7.86 -2.85
CA GLY A 416 0.80 6.50 -3.09
C GLY A 416 1.20 6.24 -4.55
N MET A 417 0.46 6.81 -5.52
CA MET A 417 0.80 6.67 -6.95
C MET A 417 2.10 7.42 -7.29
N LEU A 418 2.34 8.58 -6.67
CA LEU A 418 3.61 9.29 -6.85
C LEU A 418 4.78 8.50 -6.27
N TYR A 419 4.62 7.89 -5.09
CA TYR A 419 5.66 7.05 -4.49
C TYR A 419 5.95 5.82 -5.35
N GLU A 420 4.90 5.17 -5.89
CA GLU A 420 5.03 4.01 -6.79
C GLU A 420 5.74 4.39 -8.08
N GLU A 421 5.36 5.50 -8.70
CA GLU A 421 5.97 5.96 -9.94
C GLU A 421 7.43 6.37 -9.73
N ARG A 422 7.73 7.08 -8.63
CA ARG A 422 9.09 7.44 -8.22
C ARG A 422 9.99 6.22 -8.06
N ALA A 423 9.46 5.12 -7.50
CA ALA A 423 10.22 3.89 -7.29
C ALA A 423 10.34 3.05 -8.57
N ASN A 424 9.26 2.90 -9.34
CA ASN A 424 9.20 1.97 -10.48
C ASN A 424 9.56 2.63 -11.83
N HIS A 425 9.36 3.94 -11.99
CA HIS A 425 9.58 4.71 -13.23
C HIS A 425 8.84 4.17 -14.47
N LEU A 426 7.65 3.60 -14.27
CA LEU A 426 6.91 2.91 -15.33
C LEU A 426 5.71 3.69 -15.87
N GLU A 427 5.18 4.65 -15.13
CA GLU A 427 3.93 5.33 -15.46
C GLU A 427 4.11 6.83 -15.72
N THR A 428 3.22 7.37 -16.54
CA THR A 428 3.03 8.80 -16.68
C THR A 428 1.73 9.15 -15.98
N LEU A 429 1.79 10.02 -14.97
CA LEU A 429 0.65 10.48 -14.20
C LEU A 429 0.28 11.92 -14.59
N TYR A 430 -1.00 12.26 -14.48
CA TYR A 430 -1.55 13.58 -14.81
C TYR A 430 -2.13 14.21 -13.55
N ILE A 431 -1.35 15.09 -12.90
CA ILE A 431 -1.73 15.76 -11.66
C ILE A 431 -2.62 16.96 -12.01
N PRO A 432 -3.85 17.07 -11.49
CA PRO A 432 -4.73 18.20 -11.77
C PRO A 432 -4.08 19.52 -11.36
N PHE A 433 -4.04 20.48 -12.30
CA PHE A 433 -3.62 21.84 -12.04
C PHE A 433 -4.86 22.70 -11.82
N VAL A 434 -4.98 23.25 -10.61
CA VAL A 434 -6.14 24.01 -10.16
C VAL A 434 -5.79 25.51 -10.11
N ASP A 435 -6.63 26.31 -10.75
CA ASP A 435 -6.54 27.75 -10.68
C ASP A 435 -7.94 28.38 -10.68
N ILE A 436 -8.00 29.67 -10.44
CA ILE A 436 -9.21 30.48 -10.53
C ILE A 436 -9.27 31.05 -11.94
N GLU A 437 -10.32 30.73 -12.70
CA GLU A 437 -10.51 31.34 -14.02
C GLU A 437 -10.62 32.87 -13.90
N GLY A 438 -9.65 33.56 -14.47
CA GLY A 438 -9.60 35.03 -14.45
C GLY A 438 -10.38 35.66 -15.57
N GLU A 439 -10.96 36.80 -15.31
CA GLU A 439 -11.52 37.96 -16.06
C GLU A 439 -11.59 37.98 -17.60
N GLN A 440 -11.30 36.92 -18.35
CA GLN A 440 -11.26 37.00 -19.85
C GLN A 440 -12.51 36.50 -20.58
N SER A 441 -13.49 35.90 -19.94
CA SER A 441 -14.77 35.61 -20.59
C SER A 441 -15.89 36.33 -19.84
N GLY A 442 -16.60 37.24 -20.53
CA GLY A 442 -17.69 38.05 -19.99
C GLY A 442 -18.92 37.22 -19.54
N ALA A 443 -18.74 36.25 -18.74
CA ALA A 443 -19.75 35.42 -18.08
C ALA A 443 -20.13 35.99 -16.73
N VAL A 444 -21.36 35.80 -16.35
CA VAL A 444 -22.08 36.32 -15.19
C VAL A 444 -21.30 36.24 -13.88
N GLU A 445 -21.29 37.31 -13.12
CA GLU A 445 -20.46 37.65 -11.93
C GLU A 445 -20.45 36.66 -10.75
N ASP A 446 -21.16 35.52 -10.78
CA ASP A 446 -21.39 34.72 -9.56
C ASP A 446 -20.66 33.35 -9.52
N ASP A 447 -20.14 32.83 -10.65
CA ASP A 447 -19.48 31.52 -10.71
C ASP A 447 -17.97 31.56 -11.05
N THR A 448 -17.41 32.74 -11.34
CA THR A 448 -16.08 32.92 -11.91
C THR A 448 -14.93 32.92 -10.90
N GLU A 449 -15.20 32.81 -9.61
CA GLU A 449 -14.18 32.89 -8.55
C GLU A 449 -13.95 31.58 -7.78
N LYS A 450 -14.49 30.46 -8.25
CA LYS A 450 -14.26 29.14 -7.63
C LYS A 450 -13.08 28.41 -8.28
N PRO A 451 -12.28 27.67 -7.52
CA PRO A 451 -11.20 26.85 -8.06
C PRO A 451 -11.71 25.82 -9.08
N GLN A 452 -11.03 25.69 -10.21
CA GLN A 452 -11.36 24.73 -11.28
C GLN A 452 -10.09 24.06 -11.81
N ILE A 453 -10.22 22.86 -12.40
CA ILE A 453 -9.10 22.19 -13.08
C ILE A 453 -8.95 22.83 -14.47
N THR A 454 -7.86 23.56 -14.69
CA THR A 454 -7.59 24.30 -15.93
C THR A 454 -6.55 23.60 -16.82
N ALA A 455 -5.69 22.76 -16.25
CA ALA A 455 -4.64 22.01 -16.94
C ALA A 455 -4.23 20.78 -16.11
N TYR A 456 -3.22 20.05 -16.56
CA TYR A 456 -2.64 18.94 -15.80
C TYR A 456 -1.11 19.02 -15.83
N GLU A 457 -0.47 18.89 -14.68
CA GLU A 457 0.98 18.71 -14.59
C GLU A 457 1.33 17.25 -14.86
N VAL A 458 2.23 17.01 -15.78
CA VAL A 458 2.68 15.65 -16.10
C VAL A 458 3.78 15.23 -15.15
N TRP A 459 3.58 14.11 -14.47
CA TRP A 459 4.58 13.51 -13.59
C TRP A 459 5.07 12.19 -14.17
N LYS A 460 6.37 12.05 -14.38
CA LYS A 460 6.99 10.84 -14.88
C LYS A 460 8.44 10.72 -14.42
N ARG A 461 8.88 9.49 -14.15
CA ARG A 461 10.25 9.17 -13.70
C ARG A 461 10.66 9.97 -12.47
N GLY A 462 9.71 10.11 -11.52
CA GLY A 462 9.94 10.80 -10.26
C GLY A 462 10.01 12.32 -10.35
N ARG A 463 9.61 12.94 -11.48
CA ARG A 463 9.69 14.39 -11.66
C ARG A 463 8.55 14.97 -12.49
N ALA A 464 8.31 16.26 -12.33
CA ALA A 464 7.42 17.03 -13.19
C ALA A 464 8.03 17.21 -14.58
N ALA A 465 7.21 17.03 -15.62
CA ALA A 465 7.61 17.13 -17.02
C ALA A 465 6.94 18.30 -17.76
N GLY A 466 6.11 19.08 -17.06
CA GLY A 466 5.45 20.27 -17.56
C GLY A 466 3.94 20.14 -17.72
N LEU A 467 3.28 21.24 -18.02
CA LEU A 467 1.83 21.31 -18.18
C LEU A 467 1.36 20.82 -19.54
N VAL A 468 0.23 20.11 -19.51
CA VAL A 468 -0.57 19.78 -20.69
C VAL A 468 -1.98 20.34 -20.51
N ASP A 469 -2.64 20.62 -21.65
CA ASP A 469 -4.03 21.05 -21.66
C ASP A 469 -4.99 19.91 -21.26
N THR A 470 -6.22 20.28 -20.96
CA THR A 470 -7.27 19.35 -20.56
C THR A 470 -7.60 18.33 -21.65
N ASP A 471 -7.48 18.67 -22.93
CA ASP A 471 -7.78 17.77 -24.04
C ASP A 471 -6.73 16.66 -24.15
N THR A 472 -5.45 17.00 -23.99
CA THR A 472 -4.35 16.03 -23.95
C THR A 472 -4.51 15.06 -22.76
N ALA A 473 -4.82 15.57 -21.57
CA ALA A 473 -5.03 14.73 -20.40
C ALA A 473 -6.26 13.82 -20.55
N ARG A 474 -7.37 14.34 -21.06
CA ARG A 474 -8.57 13.55 -21.35
C ARG A 474 -8.32 12.46 -22.39
N ALA A 475 -7.57 12.75 -23.45
CA ALA A 475 -7.17 11.75 -24.43
C ALA A 475 -6.29 10.65 -23.79
N ALA A 476 -5.41 11.01 -22.85
CA ALA A 476 -4.63 10.04 -22.09
C ALA A 476 -5.52 9.18 -21.19
N PHE A 477 -6.44 9.75 -20.42
CA PHE A 477 -7.39 9.01 -19.58
C PHE A 477 -8.26 8.06 -20.41
N PHE A 478 -8.76 8.53 -21.56
CA PHE A 478 -9.51 7.73 -22.49
C PHE A 478 -8.68 6.53 -23.01
N THR A 479 -7.46 6.78 -23.46
CA THR A 479 -6.56 5.75 -24.00
C THR A 479 -6.17 4.72 -22.93
N GLN A 480 -6.04 5.15 -21.68
CA GLN A 480 -5.70 4.28 -20.54
C GLN A 480 -6.92 3.58 -19.92
N ASN A 481 -8.12 3.75 -20.49
CA ASN A 481 -9.40 3.21 -20.00
C ASN A 481 -9.81 3.74 -18.61
N PHE A 482 -9.51 5.00 -18.32
CA PHE A 482 -9.99 5.73 -17.13
C PHE A 482 -11.17 6.66 -17.43
N ALA A 483 -11.65 6.71 -18.67
CA ALA A 483 -12.83 7.47 -19.05
C ALA A 483 -13.95 6.52 -19.49
N ASP A 484 -15.07 6.55 -18.77
CA ASP A 484 -16.25 5.76 -19.11
C ASP A 484 -16.98 6.37 -20.31
N ASP A 485 -17.01 7.70 -20.41
CA ASP A 485 -17.48 8.45 -21.56
C ASP A 485 -16.46 9.48 -22.01
N TYR A 486 -16.42 9.76 -23.30
CA TYR A 486 -15.52 10.74 -23.89
C TYR A 486 -16.26 11.60 -24.89
N THR A 487 -16.54 12.85 -24.48
CA THR A 487 -17.16 13.86 -25.33
C THR A 487 -16.08 14.70 -26.00
N LEU A 488 -16.14 14.82 -27.33
CA LEU A 488 -15.15 15.56 -28.11
C LEU A 488 -15.81 16.30 -29.29
N GLN A 489 -15.15 17.40 -29.69
CA GLN A 489 -15.52 18.19 -30.85
C GLN A 489 -14.70 17.75 -32.06
N LEU A 490 -15.30 17.05 -33.01
CA LEU A 490 -14.63 16.58 -34.24
C LEU A 490 -14.63 17.61 -35.37
N ALA A 491 -15.49 18.64 -35.28
CA ALA A 491 -15.56 19.76 -36.19
C ALA A 491 -16.28 20.93 -35.47
N PRO A 492 -16.22 22.18 -35.98
CA PRO A 492 -16.79 23.38 -35.32
C PRO A 492 -18.24 23.25 -34.84
N GLU A 493 -19.06 22.43 -35.50
CA GLU A 493 -20.47 22.20 -35.12
C GLU A 493 -20.77 20.74 -34.82
N LEU A 494 -19.76 19.86 -34.77
CA LEU A 494 -19.92 18.43 -34.61
C LEU A 494 -19.36 17.96 -33.27
N TYR A 495 -20.25 17.73 -32.30
CA TYR A 495 -19.92 17.14 -31.02
C TYR A 495 -20.40 15.70 -30.98
N VAL A 496 -19.53 14.82 -30.53
CA VAL A 496 -19.79 13.39 -30.37
C VAL A 496 -19.47 12.94 -28.97
N LYS A 497 -20.17 11.90 -28.53
CA LYS A 497 -19.89 11.20 -27.27
C LYS A 497 -19.61 9.75 -27.59
N VAL A 498 -18.59 9.19 -26.99
CA VAL A 498 -18.24 7.78 -27.06
C VAL A 498 -18.45 7.14 -25.69
N ASP A 499 -19.32 6.16 -25.63
CA ASP A 499 -19.66 5.43 -24.42
C ASP A 499 -19.02 4.03 -24.40
N ALA A 500 -18.74 3.52 -23.20
CA ALA A 500 -18.22 2.17 -22.98
C ALA A 500 -17.02 1.82 -23.88
N ALA A 501 -16.13 2.79 -24.08
CA ALA A 501 -14.95 2.62 -24.90
C ALA A 501 -13.95 1.64 -24.25
N SER A 502 -13.28 0.87 -25.11
CA SER A 502 -12.16 0.02 -24.71
C SER A 502 -10.98 0.26 -25.65
N CYS A 503 -9.87 0.72 -25.08
CA CYS A 503 -8.62 0.95 -25.79
C CYS A 503 -7.65 -0.20 -25.52
N ARG A 504 -7.11 -0.77 -26.60
CA ARG A 504 -6.06 -1.79 -26.53
C ARG A 504 -4.78 -1.25 -27.15
N VAL A 505 -3.73 -1.21 -26.38
CA VAL A 505 -2.40 -0.77 -26.77
C VAL A 505 -1.57 -1.99 -27.16
N LYS A 506 -0.83 -1.91 -28.27
CA LYS A 506 0.07 -2.98 -28.74
C LYS A 506 1.27 -2.40 -29.46
N GLU A 507 2.46 -2.81 -29.07
CA GLU A 507 3.72 -2.43 -29.70
C GLU A 507 3.94 -3.29 -30.96
N THR A 508 4.22 -2.62 -32.07
CA THR A 508 4.47 -3.24 -33.36
C THR A 508 5.62 -2.56 -34.10
N GLU A 509 6.26 -3.31 -35.00
CA GLU A 509 7.29 -2.77 -35.89
C GLU A 509 6.75 -2.73 -37.31
N LYS A 510 6.95 -1.60 -38.00
CA LYS A 510 6.68 -1.48 -39.44
C LYS A 510 7.95 -1.07 -40.17
N ILE A 511 8.14 -1.65 -41.35
CA ILE A 511 9.21 -1.23 -42.25
C ILE A 511 8.70 0.04 -42.94
N GLY A 512 9.30 1.18 -42.58
CA GLY A 512 8.98 2.47 -43.17
C GLY A 512 9.60 2.69 -44.55
N VAL A 513 9.30 3.85 -45.13
CA VAL A 513 9.87 4.28 -46.43
C VAL A 513 11.38 4.41 -46.28
N GLY A 514 12.14 3.62 -47.07
CA GLY A 514 13.61 3.60 -47.02
C GLY A 514 14.20 2.43 -46.23
N GLY A 515 13.39 1.44 -45.77
CA GLY A 515 13.87 0.21 -45.13
C GLY A 515 14.24 0.38 -43.65
N LEU A 516 13.96 1.54 -43.04
CA LEU A 516 14.14 1.77 -41.63
C LEU A 516 12.95 1.18 -40.87
N THR A 517 13.21 0.46 -39.78
CA THR A 517 12.17 -0.07 -38.90
C THR A 517 11.63 1.05 -38.02
N GLU A 518 10.34 1.37 -38.18
CA GLU A 518 9.62 2.30 -37.30
C GLU A 518 8.96 1.53 -36.15
N GLN A 519 9.13 2.04 -34.95
CA GLN A 519 8.50 1.49 -33.75
C GLN A 519 7.13 2.17 -33.54
N ILE A 520 6.06 1.39 -33.62
CA ILE A 520 4.69 1.91 -33.56
C ILE A 520 3.95 1.33 -32.37
N VAL A 521 3.39 2.23 -31.58
CA VAL A 521 2.40 1.90 -30.55
C VAL A 521 1.02 2.03 -31.19
N ALA A 522 0.43 0.90 -31.54
CA ALA A 522 -0.90 0.84 -32.13
C ALA A 522 -1.97 0.81 -31.06
N VAL A 523 -2.89 1.76 -31.05
CA VAL A 523 -4.03 1.85 -30.15
C VAL A 523 -5.30 1.51 -30.90
N THR A 524 -5.97 0.42 -30.54
CA THR A 524 -7.26 0.06 -31.12
C THR A 524 -8.37 0.49 -30.16
N VAL A 525 -9.22 1.39 -30.63
CA VAL A 525 -10.39 1.91 -29.89
C VAL A 525 -11.64 1.18 -30.38
N THR A 526 -12.42 0.62 -29.48
CA THR A 526 -13.72 -0.01 -29.75
C THR A 526 -14.75 0.49 -28.75
N GLY A 527 -16.01 0.70 -29.17
CA GLY A 527 -17.06 1.19 -28.30
C GLY A 527 -18.33 1.55 -29.07
N GLU A 528 -19.24 2.22 -28.40
CA GLU A 528 -20.45 2.80 -28.98
C GLU A 528 -20.36 4.33 -28.96
N GLY A 529 -20.91 4.99 -29.97
CA GLY A 529 -20.88 6.44 -30.04
C GLY A 529 -22.21 7.04 -30.46
N GLU A 530 -22.47 8.28 -30.05
CA GLU A 530 -23.61 9.07 -30.42
C GLU A 530 -23.20 10.49 -30.86
N ILE A 531 -24.02 11.09 -31.72
CA ILE A 531 -23.80 12.48 -32.15
C ILE A 531 -24.66 13.36 -31.23
N LEU A 532 -24.01 14.24 -30.47
CA LEU A 532 -24.68 15.20 -29.59
C LEU A 532 -25.20 16.42 -30.33
N SER A 533 -24.43 16.89 -31.31
CA SER A 533 -24.82 18.01 -32.18
C SER A 533 -24.14 17.92 -33.55
N GLY A 534 -24.77 18.46 -34.57
CA GLY A 534 -24.29 18.45 -35.96
C GLY A 534 -24.95 17.37 -36.80
N THR A 535 -24.81 17.47 -38.13
CA THR A 535 -25.40 16.50 -39.08
C THR A 535 -24.30 15.86 -39.94
N VAL A 536 -24.37 14.54 -40.10
CA VAL A 536 -23.49 13.77 -40.96
C VAL A 536 -24.36 12.93 -41.93
N SER A 537 -23.96 12.87 -43.20
CA SER A 537 -24.67 12.08 -44.21
C SER A 537 -24.75 10.58 -43.85
N ALA A 538 -25.91 9.97 -43.92
CA ALA A 538 -26.16 8.61 -43.44
C ALA A 538 -25.34 7.51 -44.14
N SER A 539 -24.91 7.72 -45.39
CA SER A 539 -24.22 6.71 -46.21
C SER A 539 -22.73 6.54 -45.90
N GLU A 540 -22.10 7.51 -45.21
CA GLU A 540 -20.66 7.50 -44.89
C GLU A 540 -20.36 7.80 -43.42
N LYS A 541 -21.42 7.82 -42.59
CA LYS A 541 -21.41 8.30 -41.20
C LYS A 541 -20.33 7.61 -40.37
N GLU A 542 -20.35 6.30 -40.35
CA GLU A 542 -19.44 5.51 -39.47
C GLU A 542 -17.99 5.65 -39.87
N GLN A 543 -17.68 5.51 -41.15
CA GLN A 543 -16.30 5.57 -41.63
C GLN A 543 -15.72 6.99 -41.47
N LEU A 544 -16.53 8.03 -41.78
CA LEU A 544 -16.10 9.43 -41.67
C LEU A 544 -15.83 9.82 -40.22
N LEU A 545 -16.72 9.42 -39.29
CA LEU A 545 -16.57 9.73 -37.86
C LEU A 545 -15.36 9.01 -37.27
N ASN A 546 -15.19 7.72 -37.58
CA ASN A 546 -14.03 6.95 -37.13
C ASN A 546 -12.73 7.58 -37.65
N THR A 547 -12.65 7.95 -38.93
CA THR A 547 -11.47 8.60 -39.50
C THR A 547 -11.18 9.96 -38.85
N ARG A 548 -12.20 10.79 -38.63
CA ARG A 548 -12.01 12.09 -37.94
C ARG A 548 -11.52 11.92 -36.51
N MET A 549 -12.05 10.93 -35.80
CA MET A 549 -11.59 10.63 -34.45
C MET A 549 -10.16 10.07 -34.43
N GLU A 550 -9.80 9.24 -35.43
CA GLU A 550 -8.41 8.80 -35.62
C GLU A 550 -7.47 9.98 -35.82
N ASP A 551 -7.82 10.90 -36.72
CA ASP A 551 -7.02 12.10 -37.02
C ASP A 551 -6.87 12.99 -35.77
N TYR A 552 -7.95 13.19 -35.02
CA TYR A 552 -7.94 13.98 -33.78
C TYR A 552 -7.02 13.35 -32.71
N LEU A 553 -7.17 12.05 -32.40
CA LEU A 553 -6.37 11.37 -31.42
C LEU A 553 -4.88 11.27 -31.84
N ASN A 554 -4.62 11.01 -33.12
CA ASN A 554 -3.27 10.99 -33.67
C ASN A 554 -2.58 12.37 -33.56
N ALA A 555 -3.31 13.47 -33.79
CA ALA A 555 -2.78 14.82 -33.66
C ALA A 555 -2.39 15.13 -32.20
N ILE A 556 -3.26 14.79 -31.23
CA ILE A 556 -2.96 14.97 -29.81
C ILE A 556 -1.74 14.11 -29.41
N ALA A 557 -1.71 12.83 -29.81
CA ALA A 557 -0.60 11.95 -29.48
C ALA A 557 0.73 12.43 -30.07
N ALA A 558 0.72 12.93 -31.32
CA ALA A 558 1.92 13.49 -31.94
C ALA A 558 2.42 14.73 -31.18
N HIS A 559 1.50 15.64 -30.80
CA HIS A 559 1.84 16.82 -30.02
C HIS A 559 2.38 16.49 -28.62
N ALA A 560 1.81 15.48 -27.97
CA ALA A 560 2.31 15.00 -26.67
C ALA A 560 3.71 14.38 -26.80
N LEU A 561 3.96 13.60 -27.86
CA LEU A 561 5.29 13.02 -28.13
C LEU A 561 6.36 14.08 -28.46
N GLU A 562 6.01 15.22 -29.08
CA GLU A 562 6.94 16.36 -29.23
C GLU A 562 7.46 16.86 -27.88
N LYS A 563 6.66 16.73 -26.82
CA LYS A 563 7.02 17.00 -25.43
C LYS A 563 7.58 15.78 -24.69
N GLU A 564 7.89 14.70 -25.41
CA GLU A 564 8.35 13.42 -24.83
C GLU A 564 7.32 12.80 -23.87
N ILE A 565 6.00 12.98 -24.10
CA ILE A 565 4.93 12.43 -23.26
C ILE A 565 4.22 11.32 -24.02
N ASP A 566 4.32 10.07 -23.49
CA ASP A 566 3.53 8.93 -23.98
C ASP A 566 2.16 8.89 -23.29
N ILE A 567 1.12 9.35 -23.99
CA ILE A 567 -0.26 9.35 -23.46
C ILE A 567 -0.87 7.95 -23.33
N THR A 568 -0.26 6.94 -23.94
CA THR A 568 -0.75 5.55 -23.91
C THR A 568 -0.28 4.78 -22.70
N ASN A 569 0.73 5.28 -21.98
CA ASN A 569 1.42 4.57 -20.92
C ASN A 569 1.96 3.19 -21.36
N SER A 570 2.35 3.06 -22.65
CA SER A 570 2.78 1.79 -23.25
C SER A 570 4.07 1.26 -22.65
N TYR A 571 4.98 2.15 -22.22
CA TYR A 571 6.22 1.76 -21.56
C TYR A 571 5.99 0.80 -20.38
N ARG A 572 4.92 1.02 -19.60
CA ARG A 572 4.53 0.16 -18.47
C ARG A 572 4.38 -1.31 -18.87
N ASN A 573 3.85 -1.57 -20.06
CA ASN A 573 3.50 -2.91 -20.53
C ASN A 573 4.64 -3.60 -21.30
N LEU A 574 5.73 -2.89 -21.63
CA LEU A 574 6.83 -3.43 -22.45
C LEU A 574 7.40 -4.75 -21.94
N GLY A 575 7.55 -4.88 -20.62
CA GLY A 575 8.07 -6.11 -20.01
C GLY A 575 7.22 -7.34 -20.30
N ALA A 576 5.90 -7.15 -20.46
CA ALA A 576 4.93 -8.20 -20.75
C ALA A 576 4.77 -8.43 -22.27
N ASP A 577 4.62 -7.34 -23.03
CA ASP A 577 4.16 -7.39 -24.41
C ASP A 577 5.33 -7.47 -25.41
N ASN A 578 6.44 -6.78 -25.12
CA ASN A 578 7.60 -6.76 -26.02
C ASN A 578 8.93 -6.76 -25.26
N ARG A 579 9.41 -7.94 -24.92
CA ARG A 579 10.69 -8.13 -24.21
C ARG A 579 11.89 -7.53 -24.94
N THR A 580 11.88 -7.53 -26.27
CA THR A 580 12.99 -6.99 -27.07
C THR A 580 13.12 -5.49 -26.86
N TRP A 581 12.00 -4.77 -26.90
CA TRP A 581 11.98 -3.33 -26.63
C TRP A 581 12.27 -3.06 -25.16
N TYR A 582 11.73 -3.86 -24.24
CA TYR A 582 12.05 -3.71 -22.82
C TYR A 582 13.55 -3.69 -22.56
N PHE A 583 14.29 -4.71 -23.05
CA PHE A 583 15.75 -4.76 -22.88
C PHE A 583 16.49 -3.64 -23.62
N LYS A 584 15.94 -3.13 -24.70
CA LYS A 584 16.51 -1.98 -25.40
C LYS A 584 16.43 -0.70 -24.57
N TYR A 585 15.31 -0.48 -23.88
CA TYR A 585 15.02 0.80 -23.23
C TYR A 585 15.13 0.78 -21.68
N GLN A 586 15.31 -0.37 -21.04
CA GLN A 586 15.37 -0.47 -19.56
C GLN A 586 16.45 0.43 -18.93
N ASN A 587 17.57 0.66 -19.59
CA ASN A 587 18.65 1.53 -19.12
C ASN A 587 18.56 2.96 -19.65
N THR A 588 17.70 3.23 -20.62
CA THR A 588 17.50 4.53 -21.26
C THR A 588 16.02 4.78 -21.55
N PRO A 589 15.15 4.83 -20.51
CA PRO A 589 13.70 4.97 -20.72
C PRO A 589 13.32 6.25 -21.48
N ALA A 590 14.10 7.32 -21.35
CA ALA A 590 13.87 8.59 -22.06
C ALA A 590 14.04 8.48 -23.59
N ALA A 591 14.72 7.46 -24.07
CA ALA A 591 14.84 7.23 -25.52
C ALA A 591 13.58 6.59 -26.11
N TYR A 592 12.74 5.99 -25.28
CA TYR A 592 11.52 5.32 -25.72
C TYR A 592 10.55 6.29 -26.39
N GLU A 593 10.20 7.38 -25.69
CA GLU A 593 9.24 8.36 -26.22
C GLU A 593 9.75 9.06 -27.48
N LYS A 594 11.07 9.12 -27.69
CA LYS A 594 11.68 9.70 -28.91
C LYS A 594 11.62 8.76 -30.10
N ASP A 595 11.67 7.45 -29.85
CA ASP A 595 11.77 6.45 -30.90
C ASP A 595 10.39 5.97 -31.38
N ILE A 596 9.32 6.10 -30.56
CA ILE A 596 8.00 5.59 -30.90
C ILE A 596 7.16 6.59 -31.70
N LYS A 597 6.21 5.99 -32.45
CA LYS A 597 5.05 6.72 -33.03
C LYS A 597 3.78 6.08 -32.53
N ILE A 598 2.80 6.86 -32.11
CA ILE A 598 1.49 6.38 -31.69
C ILE A 598 0.54 6.45 -32.89
N GLN A 599 -0.21 5.38 -33.14
CA GLN A 599 -1.20 5.29 -34.20
C GLN A 599 -2.51 4.73 -33.65
N TYR A 600 -3.58 5.49 -33.80
CA TYR A 600 -4.93 5.08 -33.42
C TYR A 600 -5.65 4.39 -34.59
N LEU A 601 -6.40 3.34 -34.27
CA LEU A 601 -7.37 2.68 -35.14
C LEU A 601 -8.72 2.67 -34.42
N VAL A 602 -9.66 3.46 -34.89
CA VAL A 602 -10.97 3.64 -34.27
C VAL A 602 -12.03 2.76 -34.94
N LYS A 603 -12.76 2.00 -34.15
CA LYS A 603 -13.83 1.10 -34.56
C LYS A 603 -15.03 1.29 -33.64
N ILE A 604 -15.67 2.43 -33.74
CA ILE A 604 -16.84 2.78 -32.94
C ILE A 604 -18.10 2.54 -33.76
N ASN A 605 -19.09 1.91 -33.14
CA ASN A 605 -20.42 1.73 -33.68
C ASN A 605 -21.26 2.98 -33.35
N TRP A 606 -21.55 3.80 -34.34
CA TRP A 606 -22.30 5.04 -34.14
C TRP A 606 -23.79 4.79 -34.17
N LYS A 607 -24.52 5.11 -33.08
CA LYS A 607 -25.96 5.00 -33.01
C LYS A 607 -26.58 5.89 -34.11
N SER A 608 -27.55 5.33 -34.85
CA SER A 608 -28.42 6.13 -35.70
C SER A 608 -29.49 6.76 -34.83
N GLU A 609 -29.74 8.06 -34.97
CA GLU A 609 -30.94 8.67 -34.43
C GLU A 609 -32.21 7.94 -34.90
#